data_7cc76cf18ca435a42ba0a87fa0010d5f
#
_entry.id   7cc76cf18ca435a42ba0a87fa0010d5f
#
_cell.length_a   1.000
_cell.length_b   1.000
_cell.length_c   1.000
_cell.angle_alpha   90.00
_cell.angle_beta   90.00
_cell.angle_gamma   90.00
#
_symmetry.space_group_name_H-M   'P 1'
#
loop_
_entity.id
_entity.type
_entity.pdbx_description
1 polymer ?
#
loop_
_entity_poly.entity_id
_entity_poly.type
_entity_poly.pdbx_seq_one_letter_code
_entity_poly.pdbx_strand_id
1 'polypeptide(L)'
;FLPFTRSFFTNFKEVGNLPEKYKKKKIHVGLPNNKRINTNFTRKKNTSKKLIFIYGGSQGSENLINNFLLVIKTISNNELDQLKFVIQCPKKLNIILEKNLKNLNVDYQIKTFFNDIDNILSKTDIAITRAGAGTINDLIRHKLPSIIFPLPNSIYNHQYYNAKFLLDNKSCIVLDENNLNLNTYSKS
;
A
#
# COMPACT_ATOMS: atom_id res chain seq x y z
N PHE A 1 1.95 -11.06 -27.10
CA PHE A 1 2.11 -12.49 -26.78
C PHE A 1 0.75 -13.24 -26.69
N LEU A 2 -0.37 -12.61 -26.27
CA LEU A 2 -1.68 -13.27 -26.11
C LEU A 2 -2.18 -14.07 -27.34
N PRO A 3 -1.96 -13.63 -28.58
CA PRO A 3 -2.36 -14.40 -29.77
C PRO A 3 -1.75 -15.81 -29.81
N PHE A 4 -0.52 -15.95 -29.34
CA PHE A 4 0.30 -17.17 -29.48
C PHE A 4 0.20 -18.09 -28.26
N THR A 5 -0.53 -17.71 -27.21
CA THR A 5 -0.69 -18.56 -26.02
C THR A 5 -1.97 -19.38 -26.10
N ARG A 6 -1.94 -20.61 -25.58
CA ARG A 6 -3.15 -21.44 -25.36
C ARG A 6 -3.95 -20.89 -24.18
N SER A 7 -3.26 -20.57 -23.08
CA SER A 7 -3.83 -20.01 -21.86
C SER A 7 -2.85 -19.06 -21.21
N PHE A 8 -3.34 -18.16 -20.38
CA PHE A 8 -2.51 -17.33 -19.52
C PHE A 8 -3.12 -17.23 -18.13
N PHE A 9 -2.26 -17.10 -17.13
CA PHE A 9 -2.64 -17.08 -15.74
C PHE A 9 -2.73 -15.65 -15.21
N THR A 10 -3.70 -15.40 -14.36
CA THR A 10 -3.91 -14.07 -13.76
C THR A 10 -3.96 -14.14 -12.24
N ASN A 11 -3.39 -13.13 -11.61
CA ASN A 11 -3.39 -12.99 -10.16
C ASN A 11 -4.76 -12.57 -9.62
N PHE A 12 -5.51 -11.78 -10.40
CA PHE A 12 -6.82 -11.26 -10.04
C PHE A 12 -7.87 -11.72 -11.06
N LYS A 13 -9.12 -11.83 -10.60
CA LYS A 13 -10.25 -12.22 -11.46
C LYS A 13 -10.49 -11.20 -12.57
N GLU A 14 -10.36 -9.91 -12.25
CA GLU A 14 -10.50 -8.84 -13.22
C GLU A 14 -9.14 -8.46 -13.79
N VAL A 15 -9.07 -8.35 -15.09
CA VAL A 15 -7.91 -7.86 -15.83
C VAL A 15 -8.41 -6.72 -16.71
N GLY A 16 -7.91 -5.51 -16.44
CA GLY A 16 -8.30 -4.34 -17.20
C GLY A 16 -7.98 -4.47 -18.68
N ASN A 17 -8.88 -3.99 -19.52
CA ASN A 17 -8.71 -3.89 -20.98
C ASN A 17 -8.31 -5.20 -21.70
N LEU A 18 -8.72 -6.36 -21.16
CA LEU A 18 -8.52 -7.61 -21.85
C LEU A 18 -9.53 -7.76 -23.01
N PRO A 19 -9.07 -7.85 -24.27
CA PRO A 19 -9.96 -8.05 -25.40
C PRO A 19 -10.81 -9.31 -25.25
N GLU A 20 -12.08 -9.23 -25.62
CA GLU A 20 -13.10 -10.29 -25.44
C GLU A 20 -12.63 -11.65 -25.95
N LYS A 21 -12.01 -11.67 -27.14
CA LYS A 21 -11.48 -12.89 -27.79
C LYS A 21 -10.45 -13.65 -26.95
N TYR A 22 -9.81 -13.01 -25.96
CA TYR A 22 -8.82 -13.65 -25.09
C TYR A 22 -9.38 -14.04 -23.72
N LYS A 23 -10.58 -13.61 -23.35
CA LYS A 23 -11.19 -13.93 -22.04
C LYS A 23 -11.27 -15.43 -21.79
N LYS A 24 -11.57 -16.22 -22.82
CA LYS A 24 -11.62 -17.69 -22.73
C LYS A 24 -10.28 -18.36 -22.44
N LYS A 25 -9.16 -17.68 -22.74
CA LYS A 25 -7.80 -18.18 -22.47
C LYS A 25 -7.32 -17.85 -21.06
N LYS A 26 -8.06 -17.01 -20.34
CA LYS A 26 -7.68 -16.55 -18.99
C LYS A 26 -8.01 -17.60 -17.94
N ILE A 27 -7.04 -17.94 -17.12
CA ILE A 27 -7.18 -18.80 -15.95
C ILE A 27 -6.78 -17.99 -14.71
N HIS A 28 -7.72 -17.79 -13.79
CA HIS A 28 -7.42 -17.13 -12.53
C HIS A 28 -6.82 -18.15 -11.56
N VAL A 29 -5.60 -17.89 -11.10
CA VAL A 29 -4.84 -18.77 -10.19
C VAL A 29 -4.48 -18.10 -8.87
N GLY A 30 -4.68 -16.79 -8.76
CA GLY A 30 -4.17 -16.01 -7.63
C GLY A 30 -2.67 -15.77 -7.72
N LEU A 31 -2.11 -15.09 -6.70
CA LEU A 31 -0.67 -14.88 -6.60
C LEU A 31 0.00 -16.12 -6.03
N PRO A 32 1.12 -16.58 -6.64
CA PRO A 32 1.93 -17.62 -6.05
C PRO A 32 2.38 -17.21 -4.65
N ASN A 33 2.15 -18.06 -3.68
CA ASN A 33 2.52 -17.80 -2.31
C ASN A 33 3.66 -18.73 -1.90
N ASN A 34 4.87 -18.20 -1.76
CA ASN A 34 6.03 -18.96 -1.36
C ASN A 34 6.04 -19.31 0.14
N LYS A 35 5.19 -18.66 0.92
CA LYS A 35 5.05 -18.94 2.36
C LYS A 35 3.62 -19.41 2.64
N ARG A 36 3.48 -20.48 3.42
CA ARG A 36 2.17 -20.93 3.90
C ARG A 36 1.47 -19.77 4.62
N ILE A 37 0.23 -19.45 4.21
CA ILE A 37 -0.60 -18.50 4.93
C ILE A 37 -0.79 -19.09 6.33
N ASN A 38 -0.27 -18.41 7.34
CA ASN A 38 -0.58 -18.76 8.71
C ASN A 38 -2.01 -18.30 8.99
N THR A 39 -2.98 -19.19 8.82
CA THR A 39 -4.41 -18.90 9.03
C THR A 39 -4.71 -18.48 10.46
N ASN A 40 -3.84 -18.85 11.40
CA ASN A 40 -3.92 -18.47 12.81
C ASN A 40 -3.18 -17.16 13.14
N PHE A 41 -2.96 -16.32 12.13
CA PHE A 41 -2.31 -15.04 12.34
C PHE A 41 -3.17 -14.16 13.26
N THR A 42 -2.81 -14.14 14.53
CA THR A 42 -3.33 -13.18 15.51
C THR A 42 -2.39 -11.99 15.52
N ARG A 43 -2.92 -10.84 15.12
CA ARG A 43 -2.17 -9.58 15.16
C ARG A 43 -1.79 -9.31 16.62
N LYS A 44 -0.49 -9.29 16.93
CA LYS A 44 -0.02 -8.81 18.24
C LYS A 44 -0.34 -7.32 18.30
N LYS A 45 -1.38 -6.96 19.04
CA LYS A 45 -1.68 -5.54 19.32
C LYS A 45 -0.51 -4.96 20.10
N ASN A 46 0.21 -4.05 19.49
CA ASN A 46 1.16 -3.21 20.19
C ASN A 46 0.33 -2.22 21.03
N THR A 47 0.55 -2.19 22.31
CA THR A 47 -0.42 -1.62 23.27
C THR A 47 -0.30 -0.11 23.45
N SER A 48 0.78 0.54 22.99
CA SER A 48 1.00 1.96 23.26
C SER A 48 0.74 2.90 22.07
N LYS A 49 1.22 2.54 20.88
CA LYS A 49 1.05 3.39 19.68
C LYS A 49 0.58 2.57 18.49
N LYS A 50 -0.21 3.18 17.61
CA LYS A 50 -0.63 2.58 16.33
C LYS A 50 0.50 2.67 15.32
N LEU A 51 0.90 1.54 14.76
CA LEU A 51 1.95 1.47 13.76
C LEU A 51 1.38 1.70 12.36
N ILE A 52 1.83 2.78 11.72
CA ILE A 52 1.55 3.10 10.33
C ILE A 52 2.76 2.73 9.49
N PHE A 53 2.59 1.83 8.52
CA PHE A 53 3.66 1.49 7.58
C PHE A 53 3.41 2.12 6.20
N ILE A 54 4.35 2.95 5.76
CA ILE A 54 4.29 3.66 4.49
C ILE A 54 5.34 3.08 3.55
N TYR A 55 4.90 2.49 2.42
CA TYR A 55 5.83 1.89 1.48
C TYR A 55 5.29 1.91 0.04
N GLY A 56 6.17 2.20 -0.90
CA GLY A 56 5.82 2.38 -2.32
C GLY A 56 6.07 1.17 -3.21
N GLY A 57 6.40 0.00 -2.63
CA GLY A 57 6.88 -1.15 -3.38
C GLY A 57 8.34 -1.00 -3.82
N SER A 58 8.82 -1.87 -4.72
CA SER A 58 10.24 -1.98 -5.12
C SER A 58 10.82 -0.71 -5.75
N GLN A 59 10.00 0.15 -6.33
CA GLN A 59 10.47 1.37 -7.00
C GLN A 59 10.42 2.62 -6.12
N GLY A 60 9.92 2.51 -4.88
CA GLY A 60 9.66 3.67 -4.02
C GLY A 60 8.60 4.60 -4.63
N SER A 61 8.10 5.54 -3.87
CA SER A 61 7.17 6.53 -4.40
C SER A 61 7.43 7.89 -3.78
N GLU A 62 8.08 8.77 -4.54
CA GLU A 62 8.33 10.14 -4.10
C GLU A 62 7.04 10.87 -3.84
N ASN A 63 6.07 10.77 -4.75
CA ASN A 63 4.77 11.41 -4.60
C ASN A 63 4.04 10.91 -3.34
N LEU A 64 4.13 9.60 -3.02
CA LEU A 64 3.54 9.06 -1.80
C LEU A 64 4.15 9.71 -0.55
N ILE A 65 5.48 9.89 -0.53
CA ILE A 65 6.18 10.52 0.60
C ILE A 65 5.85 12.01 0.65
N ASN A 66 5.81 12.71 -0.47
CA ASN A 66 5.43 14.13 -0.51
C ASN A 66 3.99 14.34 -0.03
N ASN A 67 3.06 13.51 -0.48
CA ASN A 67 1.66 13.56 -0.03
C ASN A 67 1.54 13.26 1.47
N PHE A 68 2.29 12.25 1.97
CA PHE A 68 2.36 11.98 3.39
C PHE A 68 2.85 13.21 4.19
N LEU A 69 3.91 13.89 3.73
CA LEU A 69 4.43 15.10 4.36
C LEU A 69 3.42 16.26 4.39
N LEU A 70 2.55 16.35 3.40
CA LEU A 70 1.47 17.35 3.42
C LEU A 70 0.41 16.99 4.47
N VAL A 71 -0.01 15.74 4.50
CA VAL A 71 -1.07 15.26 5.40
C VAL A 71 -0.62 15.26 6.86
N ILE A 72 0.60 14.78 7.18
CA ILE A 72 1.04 14.66 8.57
C ILE A 72 1.07 16.00 9.31
N LYS A 73 1.26 17.11 8.58
CA LYS A 73 1.24 18.46 9.15
C LYS A 73 -0.15 18.96 9.56
N THR A 74 -1.20 18.29 9.12
CA THR A 74 -2.60 18.62 9.45
C THR A 74 -3.11 17.83 10.65
N ILE A 75 -2.36 16.82 11.10
CA ILE A 75 -2.73 15.98 12.25
C ILE A 75 -2.34 16.71 13.54
N SER A 76 -3.19 16.70 14.54
CA SER A 76 -2.93 17.32 15.84
C SER A 76 -1.81 16.59 16.60
N ASN A 77 -1.08 17.30 17.47
CA ASN A 77 -0.01 16.70 18.26
C ASN A 77 -0.53 15.55 19.14
N ASN A 78 -1.71 15.67 19.71
CA ASN A 78 -2.32 14.62 20.55
C ASN A 78 -2.57 13.33 19.77
N GLU A 79 -2.95 13.44 18.49
CA GLU A 79 -3.13 12.27 17.61
C GLU A 79 -1.78 11.69 17.19
N LEU A 80 -0.81 12.56 16.85
CA LEU A 80 0.55 12.15 16.48
C LEU A 80 1.24 11.37 17.60
N ASP A 81 1.02 11.73 18.85
CA ASP A 81 1.58 11.04 20.01
C ASP A 81 1.14 9.57 20.13
N GLN A 82 -0.01 9.24 19.53
CA GLN A 82 -0.55 7.88 19.49
C GLN A 82 -0.04 7.05 18.29
N LEU A 83 0.74 7.66 17.41
CA LEU A 83 1.19 7.05 16.16
C LEU A 83 2.70 6.77 16.19
N LYS A 84 3.07 5.71 15.50
CA LYS A 84 4.44 5.37 15.13
C LYS A 84 4.50 5.11 13.63
N PHE A 85 5.50 5.69 12.98
CA PHE A 85 5.66 5.55 11.55
C PHE A 85 6.86 4.67 11.19
N VAL A 86 6.65 3.70 10.32
CA VAL A 86 7.73 3.00 9.62
C VAL A 86 7.61 3.38 8.15
N ILE A 87 8.68 3.90 7.55
CA ILE A 87 8.59 4.55 6.24
C ILE A 87 9.70 4.04 5.33
N GLN A 88 9.31 3.46 4.20
CA GLN A 88 10.22 3.19 3.11
C GLN A 88 10.35 4.45 2.25
N CYS A 89 11.50 5.10 2.29
CA CYS A 89 11.74 6.38 1.66
C CYS A 89 12.91 6.32 0.67
N PRO A 90 12.76 6.85 -0.55
CA PRO A 90 13.89 7.03 -1.46
C PRO A 90 15.00 7.84 -0.82
N LYS A 91 16.27 7.45 -1.03
CA LYS A 91 17.44 8.07 -0.38
C LYS A 91 17.46 9.59 -0.49
N LYS A 92 17.04 10.13 -1.64
CA LYS A 92 17.05 11.59 -1.89
C LYS A 92 16.06 12.37 -1.01
N LEU A 93 15.00 11.74 -0.50
CA LEU A 93 14.00 12.39 0.34
C LEU A 93 14.25 12.17 1.84
N ASN A 94 15.19 11.31 2.23
CA ASN A 94 15.41 10.94 3.63
C ASN A 94 15.65 12.16 4.52
N ILE A 95 16.54 13.08 4.11
CA ILE A 95 16.91 14.27 4.90
C ILE A 95 15.70 15.16 5.14
N ILE A 96 14.91 15.42 4.07
CA ILE A 96 13.72 16.28 4.17
C ILE A 96 12.66 15.62 5.05
N LEU A 97 12.41 14.33 4.84
CA LEU A 97 11.44 13.58 5.62
C LEU A 97 11.84 13.54 7.12
N GLU A 98 13.08 13.21 7.40
CA GLU A 98 13.59 13.14 8.77
C GLU A 98 13.48 14.48 9.50
N LYS A 99 13.87 15.60 8.85
CA LYS A 99 13.70 16.95 9.40
C LYS A 99 12.26 17.28 9.76
N ASN A 100 11.30 16.96 8.87
CA ASN A 100 9.89 17.23 9.14
C ASN A 100 9.36 16.39 10.32
N LEU A 101 9.72 15.08 10.39
CA LEU A 101 9.25 14.20 11.46
C LEU A 101 9.85 14.57 12.82
N LYS A 102 11.11 14.99 12.85
CA LYS A 102 11.75 15.51 14.08
C LYS A 102 11.04 16.78 14.60
N ASN A 103 10.70 17.69 13.69
CA ASN A 103 9.99 18.92 14.07
C ASN A 103 8.59 18.66 14.64
N LEU A 104 7.95 17.56 14.21
CA LEU A 104 6.64 17.13 14.72
C LEU A 104 6.74 16.24 15.96
N ASN A 105 7.95 15.94 16.43
CA ASN A 105 8.23 15.08 17.60
C ASN A 105 7.52 13.70 17.57
N VAL A 106 7.37 13.12 16.38
CA VAL A 106 6.73 11.81 16.19
C VAL A 106 7.72 10.65 16.31
N ASP A 107 7.23 9.47 16.68
CA ASP A 107 8.04 8.24 16.69
C ASP A 107 8.12 7.68 15.25
N TYR A 108 9.33 7.50 14.72
CA TYR A 108 9.51 7.03 13.35
C TYR A 108 10.74 6.15 13.14
N GLN A 109 10.70 5.35 12.09
CA GLN A 109 11.81 4.63 11.50
C GLN A 109 11.80 4.82 9.99
N ILE A 110 12.89 5.34 9.43
CA ILE A 110 13.04 5.51 7.98
C ILE A 110 14.11 4.56 7.47
N LYS A 111 13.83 3.85 6.37
CA LYS A 111 14.82 3.07 5.61
C LYS A 111 14.53 3.16 4.12
N THR A 112 15.57 3.08 3.31
CA THR A 112 15.41 3.01 1.85
C THR A 112 14.84 1.66 1.41
N PHE A 113 15.19 0.60 2.14
CA PHE A 113 14.73 -0.76 1.89
C PHE A 113 14.59 -1.55 3.19
N PHE A 114 13.61 -2.43 3.25
CA PHE A 114 13.39 -3.35 4.36
C PHE A 114 13.53 -4.79 3.86
N ASN A 115 14.45 -5.55 4.44
CA ASN A 115 14.68 -6.95 4.08
C ASN A 115 13.57 -7.88 4.57
N ASP A 116 12.94 -7.56 5.69
CA ASP A 116 11.89 -8.38 6.32
C ASP A 116 10.57 -7.58 6.41
N ILE A 117 9.93 -7.42 5.26
CA ILE A 117 8.62 -6.74 5.17
C ILE A 117 7.55 -7.51 5.94
N ASP A 118 7.57 -8.85 5.91
CA ASP A 118 6.59 -9.68 6.61
C ASP A 118 6.54 -9.39 8.11
N ASN A 119 7.70 -9.23 8.76
CA ASN A 119 7.77 -8.92 10.19
C ASN A 119 7.22 -7.50 10.49
N ILE A 120 7.41 -6.54 9.58
CA ILE A 120 6.83 -5.19 9.72
C ILE A 120 5.31 -5.26 9.56
N LEU A 121 4.84 -5.86 8.47
CA LEU A 121 3.41 -5.98 8.17
C LEU A 121 2.64 -6.70 9.29
N SER A 122 3.28 -7.68 9.92
CA SER A 122 2.70 -8.42 11.05
C SER A 122 2.40 -7.55 12.28
N LYS A 123 3.12 -6.43 12.43
CA LYS A 123 2.99 -5.49 13.55
C LYS A 123 2.25 -4.21 13.16
N THR A 124 2.01 -4.01 11.86
CA THR A 124 1.39 -2.80 11.31
C THR A 124 -0.11 -2.77 11.59
N ASP A 125 -0.63 -1.65 12.04
CA ASP A 125 -2.08 -1.44 12.22
C ASP A 125 -2.73 -0.96 10.92
N ILE A 126 -2.09 -0.05 10.18
CA ILE A 126 -2.57 0.49 8.90
C ILE A 126 -1.40 0.60 7.94
N ALA A 127 -1.59 0.19 6.69
CA ALA A 127 -0.63 0.42 5.62
C ALA A 127 -1.05 1.59 4.73
N ILE A 128 -0.09 2.40 4.30
CA ILE A 128 -0.25 3.42 3.27
C ILE A 128 0.68 3.05 2.12
N THR A 129 0.12 2.77 0.93
CA THR A 129 0.94 2.13 -0.11
C THR A 129 0.43 2.34 -1.53
N ARG A 130 1.22 1.90 -2.50
CA ARG A 130 0.83 1.71 -3.91
C ARG A 130 0.10 0.38 -4.10
N ALA A 131 -0.55 0.21 -5.27
CA ALA A 131 -1.31 -1.00 -5.61
C ALA A 131 -0.52 -1.98 -6.51
N GLY A 132 0.75 -2.19 -6.25
CA GLY A 132 1.51 -3.27 -6.90
C GLY A 132 0.91 -4.64 -6.56
N ALA A 133 0.94 -5.61 -7.51
CA ALA A 133 0.34 -6.92 -7.29
C ALA A 133 0.90 -7.66 -6.06
N GLY A 134 2.23 -7.60 -5.84
CA GLY A 134 2.86 -8.15 -4.64
C GLY A 134 2.38 -7.47 -3.37
N THR A 135 2.29 -6.13 -3.38
CA THR A 135 1.79 -5.34 -2.27
C THR A 135 0.35 -5.71 -1.88
N ILE A 136 -0.54 -5.80 -2.87
CA ILE A 136 -1.93 -6.22 -2.63
C ILE A 136 -1.99 -7.62 -2.01
N ASN A 137 -1.18 -8.56 -2.51
CA ASN A 137 -1.09 -9.90 -1.92
C ASN A 137 -0.62 -9.86 -0.46
N ASP A 138 0.37 -9.04 -0.14
CA ASP A 138 0.88 -8.88 1.22
C ASP A 138 -0.19 -8.30 2.15
N LEU A 139 -0.96 -7.29 1.70
CA LEU A 139 -2.07 -6.73 2.46
C LEU A 139 -3.15 -7.78 2.75
N ILE A 140 -3.54 -8.58 1.75
CA ILE A 140 -4.51 -9.66 1.90
C ILE A 140 -4.01 -10.70 2.91
N ARG A 141 -2.76 -11.14 2.75
CA ARG A 141 -2.14 -12.17 3.57
C ARG A 141 -2.05 -11.77 5.04
N HIS A 142 -1.76 -10.50 5.31
CA HIS A 142 -1.69 -9.95 6.66
C HIS A 142 -3.03 -9.40 7.16
N LYS A 143 -4.12 -9.49 6.36
CA LYS A 143 -5.45 -8.93 6.70
C LYS A 143 -5.33 -7.47 7.16
N LEU A 144 -4.55 -6.67 6.42
CA LEU A 144 -4.11 -5.36 6.85
C LEU A 144 -4.99 -4.26 6.25
N PRO A 145 -5.71 -3.48 7.07
CA PRO A 145 -6.41 -2.29 6.61
C PRO A 145 -5.43 -1.34 5.93
N SER A 146 -5.84 -0.71 4.83
CA SER A 146 -4.90 0.07 4.05
C SER A 146 -5.53 1.27 3.36
N ILE A 147 -4.71 2.30 3.19
CA ILE A 147 -4.96 3.42 2.30
C ILE A 147 -4.07 3.22 1.07
N ILE A 148 -4.68 3.11 -0.09
CA ILE A 148 -4.00 2.74 -1.32
C ILE A 148 -4.04 3.91 -2.30
N PHE A 149 -2.87 4.28 -2.80
CA PHE A 149 -2.69 5.25 -3.87
C PHE A 149 -2.24 4.52 -5.13
N PRO A 150 -3.13 4.10 -6.03
CA PRO A 150 -2.74 3.52 -7.29
C PRO A 150 -1.85 4.48 -8.07
N LEU A 151 -0.81 3.97 -8.72
CA LEU A 151 0.06 4.82 -9.53
C LEU A 151 -0.73 5.40 -10.70
N PRO A 152 -0.85 6.73 -10.83
CA PRO A 152 -1.47 7.35 -11.99
C PRO A 152 -0.76 6.92 -13.27
N ASN A 153 -1.51 6.74 -14.33
CA ASN A 153 -0.98 6.35 -15.64
C ASN A 153 -0.22 5.00 -15.65
N SER A 154 -0.49 4.13 -14.68
CA SER A 154 0.00 2.75 -14.77
C SER A 154 -0.53 2.10 -16.05
N ILE A 155 0.32 1.33 -16.75
CA ILE A 155 -0.03 0.67 -18.01
C ILE A 155 -1.39 -0.05 -17.84
N TYR A 156 -2.37 0.30 -18.67
CA TYR A 156 -3.75 -0.22 -18.61
C TYR A 156 -4.43 -0.04 -17.23
N ASN A 157 -4.04 0.95 -16.43
CA ASN A 157 -4.57 1.19 -15.08
C ASN A 157 -4.47 -0.05 -14.16
N HIS A 158 -3.49 -0.91 -14.37
CA HIS A 158 -3.39 -2.18 -13.65
C HIS A 158 -3.37 -2.01 -12.13
N GLN A 159 -2.79 -0.92 -11.61
CA GLN A 159 -2.78 -0.70 -10.17
C GLN A 159 -4.17 -0.38 -9.61
N TYR A 160 -5.00 0.35 -10.35
CA TYR A 160 -6.39 0.57 -9.95
C TYR A 160 -7.16 -0.75 -9.86
N TYR A 161 -7.04 -1.62 -10.89
CA TYR A 161 -7.69 -2.93 -10.88
C TYR A 161 -7.17 -3.85 -9.77
N ASN A 162 -5.90 -3.78 -9.43
CA ASN A 162 -5.34 -4.51 -8.30
C ASN A 162 -5.97 -4.04 -6.98
N ALA A 163 -6.12 -2.73 -6.78
CA ALA A 163 -6.74 -2.16 -5.58
C ALA A 163 -8.24 -2.46 -5.49
N LYS A 164 -8.92 -2.52 -6.64
CA LYS A 164 -10.37 -2.74 -6.74
C LYS A 164 -10.83 -3.98 -5.98
N PHE A 165 -10.04 -5.06 -6.00
CA PHE A 165 -10.36 -6.28 -5.23
C PHE A 165 -10.50 -5.99 -3.73
N LEU A 166 -9.61 -5.20 -3.13
CA LEU A 166 -9.69 -4.83 -1.72
C LEU A 166 -10.80 -3.80 -1.46
N LEU A 167 -11.00 -2.88 -2.40
CA LEU A 167 -12.05 -1.88 -2.32
C LEU A 167 -13.45 -2.53 -2.31
N ASP A 168 -13.70 -3.45 -3.22
CA ASP A 168 -14.98 -4.19 -3.32
C ASP A 168 -15.26 -5.02 -2.06
N ASN A 169 -14.21 -5.47 -1.36
CA ASN A 169 -14.31 -6.16 -0.08
C ASN A 169 -14.26 -5.22 1.14
N LYS A 170 -14.36 -3.91 0.96
CA LYS A 170 -14.32 -2.89 2.01
C LYS A 170 -13.10 -3.01 2.95
N SER A 171 -11.98 -3.49 2.41
CA SER A 171 -10.75 -3.74 3.17
C SER A 171 -9.70 -2.63 3.01
N CYS A 172 -9.97 -1.64 2.16
CA CYS A 172 -9.11 -0.48 1.96
C CYS A 172 -9.91 0.76 1.58
N ILE A 173 -9.21 1.90 1.66
CA ILE A 173 -9.59 3.16 1.04
C ILE A 173 -8.66 3.37 -0.15
N VAL A 174 -9.22 3.71 -1.30
CA VAL A 174 -8.45 4.05 -2.50
C VAL A 174 -8.55 5.55 -2.74
N LEU A 175 -7.40 6.21 -2.82
CA LEU A 175 -7.31 7.66 -3.03
C LEU A 175 -6.56 7.93 -4.33
N ASP A 176 -7.02 8.95 -5.06
CA ASP A 176 -6.31 9.48 -6.23
C ASP A 176 -5.34 10.57 -5.77
N GLU A 177 -4.04 10.35 -6.01
CA GLU A 177 -3.02 11.30 -5.58
C GLU A 177 -3.07 12.65 -6.32
N ASN A 178 -3.71 12.72 -7.49
CA ASN A 178 -3.87 13.95 -8.25
C ASN A 178 -5.05 14.81 -7.71
N ASN A 179 -5.96 14.20 -6.94
CA ASN A 179 -7.18 14.82 -6.45
C ASN A 179 -7.24 14.89 -4.91
N LEU A 180 -6.08 14.87 -4.23
CA LEU A 180 -6.02 15.05 -2.78
C LEU A 180 -6.47 16.45 -2.38
N ASN A 181 -7.73 16.59 -2.04
CA ASN A 181 -8.24 17.83 -1.45
C ASN A 181 -8.19 17.70 0.08
N LEU A 182 -7.14 18.25 0.69
CA LEU A 182 -6.89 18.18 2.14
C LEU A 182 -8.05 18.78 2.96
N ASN A 183 -8.82 19.70 2.40
CA ASN A 183 -9.98 20.32 3.08
C ASN A 183 -11.17 19.36 3.25
N THR A 184 -11.23 18.27 2.48
CA THR A 184 -12.33 17.31 2.54
C THR A 184 -12.13 16.28 3.66
N TYR A 185 -10.88 16.03 4.07
CA TYR A 185 -10.52 14.98 5.03
C TYR A 185 -10.28 15.47 6.46
N SER A 186 -10.28 16.79 6.68
CA SER A 186 -10.08 17.38 8.02
C SER A 186 -11.38 17.50 8.86
N LYS A 187 -12.52 17.00 8.36
CA LYS A 187 -13.84 17.18 8.99
C LYS A 187 -14.62 15.88 9.23
N SER A 188 -13.96 14.71 9.19
CA SER A 188 -14.65 13.46 9.51
C SER A 188 -14.06 12.73 10.71
#